data_a345f4acecec75a0bc2e47cb316df3e9
#
_entry.id   a345f4acecec75a0bc2e47cb316df3e9
#
_cell.length_a   1.000
_cell.length_b   1.000
_cell.length_c   1.000
_cell.angle_alpha   90.00
_cell.angle_beta   90.00
_cell.angle_gamma   90.00
#
_symmetry.space_group_name_H-M   'P 1'
#
loop_
_entity.id
_entity.type
_entity.pdbx_description
1 polymer ?
#
loop_
_entity_poly.entity_id
_entity_poly.type
_entity_poly.pdbx_seq_one_letter_code
_entity_poly.pdbx_strand_id
1 'polypeptide(L)'
;VEDKDVTVRKADLQRDIKSLLSYAVGCMFGRYLLGVEGLAYAGGEWDSSKYQSYIPDADNVIPITDEEYLDDDIISRLCDWLKTVYGADTLEENLDYIAKALGNKGSTSREIIRNYFLNDFFKDHCQTYSVTGSGKRPIYWLFDSGKQNGFKALVYLHRYTPDTIGNLRIDYLHKMQRVYESEINRMQDMMDHSGNAREVAAASKRKDKLAKQLKECREYDEKISHLALSRIELDLDDGVKVNYRK
;
A
#
# COMPACT_ATOMS: atom_id res chain seq x y z
N VAL A 1 34.30 14.23 15.81
CA VAL A 1 33.07 14.98 15.51
C VAL A 1 32.78 15.82 16.75
N GLU A 2 32.86 17.14 16.64
CA GLU A 2 32.50 18.03 17.74
C GLU A 2 30.98 18.30 17.70
N ASP A 3 30.34 18.62 18.84
CA ASP A 3 28.89 18.87 18.93
C ASP A 3 28.39 19.95 17.93
N LYS A 4 29.24 20.87 17.53
CA LYS A 4 28.94 21.89 16.49
C LYS A 4 28.79 21.29 15.08
N ASP A 5 29.33 20.09 14.82
CA ASP A 5 29.29 19.42 13.54
C ASP A 5 28.02 18.53 13.41
N VAL A 6 27.25 18.38 14.50
CA VAL A 6 26.03 17.59 14.55
C VAL A 6 24.83 18.53 14.50
N THR A 7 24.17 18.60 13.36
CA THR A 7 22.90 19.31 13.26
C THR A 7 21.76 18.41 13.73
N VAL A 8 21.37 18.57 14.99
CA VAL A 8 20.19 17.89 15.53
C VAL A 8 18.94 18.56 14.95
N ARG A 9 18.18 17.85 14.14
CA ARG A 9 16.89 18.33 13.64
C ARG A 9 15.91 18.42 14.81
N LYS A 10 15.18 19.55 14.87
CA LYS A 10 14.06 19.68 15.81
C LYS A 10 13.04 18.56 15.56
N ALA A 11 12.53 17.97 16.62
CA ALA A 11 11.48 16.96 16.54
C ALA A 11 10.26 17.51 15.79
N ASP A 12 9.71 16.70 14.89
CA ASP A 12 8.53 17.01 14.10
C ASP A 12 7.65 15.74 14.06
N LEU A 13 6.52 15.81 14.76
CA LEU A 13 5.66 14.64 14.95
C LEU A 13 5.18 14.04 13.62
N GLN A 14 4.77 14.90 12.67
CA GLN A 14 4.25 14.41 11.39
C GLN A 14 5.35 13.71 10.59
N ARG A 15 6.54 14.32 10.50
CA ARG A 15 7.70 13.72 9.83
C ARG A 15 8.10 12.40 10.48
N ASP A 16 8.12 12.37 11.80
CA ASP A 16 8.58 11.20 12.55
C ASP A 16 7.58 10.05 12.43
N ILE A 17 6.26 10.34 12.43
CA ILE A 17 5.21 9.35 12.14
C ILE A 17 5.26 8.85 10.69
N LYS A 18 5.49 9.71 9.72
CA LYS A 18 5.69 9.28 8.33
C LYS A 18 6.90 8.35 8.19
N SER A 19 7.97 8.61 8.92
CA SER A 19 9.15 7.74 8.98
C SER A 19 8.83 6.39 9.62
N LEU A 20 8.04 6.38 10.69
CA LEU A 20 7.55 5.15 11.34
C LEU A 20 6.71 4.30 10.36
N LEU A 21 5.78 4.92 9.62
CA LEU A 21 4.98 4.23 8.61
C LEU A 21 5.84 3.68 7.47
N SER A 22 6.85 4.42 7.03
CA SER A 22 7.82 3.95 6.04
C SER A 22 8.60 2.73 6.53
N TYR A 23 9.00 2.73 7.81
CA TYR A 23 9.66 1.58 8.43
C TYR A 23 8.71 0.37 8.55
N ALA A 24 7.45 0.59 8.98
CA ALA A 24 6.44 -0.45 9.04
C ALA A 24 6.22 -1.13 7.68
N VAL A 25 6.08 -0.34 6.60
CA VAL A 25 5.99 -0.86 5.22
C VAL A 25 7.24 -1.66 4.84
N GLY A 26 8.42 -1.21 5.26
CA GLY A 26 9.66 -1.96 5.08
C GLY A 26 9.63 -3.33 5.78
N CYS A 27 9.08 -3.41 6.99
CA CYS A 27 8.86 -4.68 7.68
C CYS A 27 7.82 -5.56 6.95
N MET A 28 6.74 -4.96 6.45
CA MET A 28 5.70 -5.69 5.69
C MET A 28 6.26 -6.39 4.46
N PHE A 29 7.27 -5.82 3.83
CA PHE A 29 7.97 -6.40 2.67
C PHE A 29 9.22 -7.21 3.04
N GLY A 30 9.60 -7.27 4.30
CA GLY A 30 10.80 -7.97 4.75
C GLY A 30 12.11 -7.23 4.47
N ARG A 31 12.04 -5.92 4.13
CA ARG A 31 13.23 -5.08 4.04
C ARG A 31 13.92 -4.94 5.39
N TYR A 32 13.14 -4.87 6.46
CA TYR A 32 13.61 -4.79 7.84
C TYR A 32 13.10 -5.97 8.66
N LEU A 33 13.88 -6.35 9.66
CA LEU A 33 13.53 -7.36 10.66
C LEU A 33 13.40 -6.67 12.01
N LEU A 34 12.29 -6.92 12.70
CA LEU A 34 12.07 -6.34 14.03
C LEU A 34 13.15 -6.79 15.01
N GLY A 35 13.72 -5.83 15.74
CA GLY A 35 14.76 -6.08 16.75
C GLY A 35 16.16 -6.29 16.18
N VAL A 36 16.35 -6.16 14.88
CA VAL A 36 17.67 -6.26 14.22
C VAL A 36 17.98 -4.96 13.50
N GLU A 37 19.16 -4.42 13.73
CA GLU A 37 19.62 -3.19 13.10
C GLU A 37 19.99 -3.44 11.63
N GLY A 38 19.67 -2.48 10.76
CA GLY A 38 20.03 -2.49 9.35
C GLY A 38 19.01 -3.18 8.44
N LEU A 39 19.47 -3.53 7.23
CA LEU A 39 18.62 -4.16 6.22
C LEU A 39 18.64 -5.68 6.40
N ALA A 40 17.45 -6.28 6.45
CA ALA A 40 17.32 -7.74 6.47
C ALA A 40 17.37 -8.33 5.04
N TYR A 41 16.77 -7.62 4.07
CA TYR A 41 16.77 -8.03 2.67
C TYR A 41 16.78 -6.83 1.72
N ALA A 42 17.73 -6.85 0.79
CA ALA A 42 17.86 -5.85 -0.27
C ALA A 42 18.41 -6.46 -1.57
N GLY A 43 18.07 -7.73 -1.84
CA GLY A 43 18.52 -8.51 -2.99
C GLY A 43 19.19 -9.84 -2.58
N GLY A 44 19.43 -10.72 -3.55
CA GLY A 44 19.93 -12.07 -3.32
C GLY A 44 18.82 -13.09 -3.07
N GLU A 45 19.15 -14.19 -2.43
CA GLU A 45 18.20 -15.26 -2.12
C GLU A 45 17.24 -14.85 -1.00
N TRP A 46 15.94 -15.00 -1.26
CA TRP A 46 14.88 -14.72 -0.28
C TRP A 46 14.76 -15.88 0.72
N ASP A 47 14.91 -15.56 1.99
CA ASP A 47 14.75 -16.51 3.10
C ASP A 47 13.71 -15.99 4.11
N SER A 48 12.51 -16.54 4.03
CA SER A 48 11.40 -16.17 4.93
C SER A 48 11.58 -16.69 6.37
N SER A 49 12.44 -17.69 6.58
CA SER A 49 12.65 -18.29 7.91
C SER A 49 13.30 -17.34 8.93
N LYS A 50 13.92 -16.28 8.46
CA LYS A 50 14.51 -15.22 9.30
C LYS A 50 13.48 -14.41 10.06
N TYR A 51 12.24 -14.33 9.56
CA TYR A 51 11.19 -13.47 10.10
C TYR A 51 10.30 -14.26 11.06
N GLN A 52 10.53 -14.11 12.34
CA GLN A 52 9.81 -14.84 13.40
C GLN A 52 8.78 -13.97 14.13
N SER A 53 9.12 -12.72 14.41
CA SER A 53 8.26 -11.82 15.19
C SER A 53 7.14 -11.21 14.37
N TYR A 54 7.45 -10.80 13.15
CA TYR A 54 6.49 -10.28 12.18
C TYR A 54 6.79 -10.89 10.82
N ILE A 55 5.81 -11.58 10.25
CA ILE A 55 5.97 -12.29 8.98
C ILE A 55 5.66 -11.33 7.83
N PRO A 56 6.63 -11.09 6.92
CA PRO A 56 6.41 -10.27 5.76
C PRO A 56 5.35 -10.85 4.83
N ASP A 57 4.83 -10.00 3.96
CA ASP A 57 3.93 -10.42 2.92
C ASP A 57 4.52 -11.55 2.07
N ALA A 58 3.71 -12.58 1.78
CA ALA A 58 4.20 -13.82 1.18
C ALA A 58 4.55 -13.64 -0.31
N ASP A 59 3.72 -12.94 -1.06
CA ASP A 59 3.81 -12.81 -2.51
C ASP A 59 4.35 -11.45 -2.99
N ASN A 60 4.75 -10.60 -2.03
CA ASN A 60 5.32 -9.29 -2.33
C ASN A 60 4.34 -8.28 -2.95
N VAL A 61 3.03 -8.43 -2.70
CA VAL A 61 2.00 -7.52 -3.20
C VAL A 61 1.13 -7.05 -2.05
N ILE A 62 1.20 -5.77 -1.70
CA ILE A 62 0.34 -5.20 -0.64
C ILE A 62 -0.66 -4.25 -1.27
N PRO A 63 -1.96 -4.60 -1.30
CA PRO A 63 -3.00 -3.76 -1.86
C PRO A 63 -3.29 -2.54 -0.98
N ILE A 64 -3.63 -1.43 -1.63
CA ILE A 64 -4.08 -0.19 -1.01
C ILE A 64 -5.46 0.11 -1.57
N THR A 65 -6.49 -0.31 -0.87
CA THR A 65 -7.88 -0.10 -1.29
C THR A 65 -8.51 1.09 -0.56
N ASP A 66 -9.55 1.68 -1.11
CA ASP A 66 -10.24 2.81 -0.48
C ASP A 66 -11.18 2.39 0.68
N GLU A 67 -11.48 1.09 0.75
CA GLU A 67 -12.14 0.44 1.87
C GLU A 67 -11.48 -0.93 2.13
N GLU A 68 -11.83 -1.60 3.21
CA GLU A 68 -11.27 -2.91 3.57
C GLU A 68 -11.98 -4.02 2.79
N TYR A 69 -11.47 -4.30 1.58
CA TYR A 69 -11.98 -5.35 0.70
C TYR A 69 -11.15 -6.62 0.70
N LEU A 70 -9.89 -6.52 1.14
CA LEU A 70 -8.91 -7.60 1.10
C LEU A 70 -8.29 -7.77 2.50
N ASP A 71 -8.07 -9.01 2.90
CA ASP A 71 -7.58 -9.35 4.25
C ASP A 71 -6.12 -8.88 4.50
N ASP A 72 -5.35 -8.77 3.42
CA ASP A 72 -3.94 -8.39 3.40
C ASP A 72 -3.70 -6.93 2.95
N ASP A 73 -4.73 -6.11 3.01
CA ASP A 73 -4.64 -4.69 2.69
C ASP A 73 -3.68 -3.97 3.65
N ILE A 74 -3.13 -2.84 3.20
CA ILE A 74 -2.10 -2.06 3.91
C ILE A 74 -2.52 -1.70 5.35
N ILE A 75 -3.81 -1.46 5.62
CA ILE A 75 -4.30 -1.11 6.95
C ILE A 75 -4.35 -2.36 7.85
N SER A 76 -4.82 -3.49 7.34
CA SER A 76 -4.79 -4.77 8.06
C SER A 76 -3.35 -5.13 8.45
N ARG A 77 -2.42 -5.04 7.50
CA ARG A 77 -0.99 -5.25 7.74
C ARG A 77 -0.39 -4.28 8.76
N LEU A 78 -0.79 -3.00 8.72
CA LEU A 78 -0.36 -2.01 9.69
C LEU A 78 -0.88 -2.33 11.09
N CYS A 79 -2.14 -2.73 11.21
CA CYS A 79 -2.73 -3.13 12.50
C CYS A 79 -1.97 -4.32 13.11
N ASP A 80 -1.64 -5.32 12.31
CA ASP A 80 -0.88 -6.49 12.78
C ASP A 80 0.56 -6.13 13.16
N TRP A 81 1.19 -5.23 12.41
CA TRP A 81 2.51 -4.70 12.77
C TRP A 81 2.47 -3.93 14.10
N LEU A 82 1.47 -3.04 14.28
CA LEU A 82 1.30 -2.27 15.52
C LEU A 82 1.04 -3.18 16.72
N LYS A 83 0.20 -4.21 16.58
CA LYS A 83 -0.03 -5.22 17.63
C LYS A 83 1.25 -5.96 17.99
N THR A 84 2.06 -6.29 17.01
CA THR A 84 3.33 -7.01 17.23
C THR A 84 4.34 -6.15 17.97
N VAL A 85 4.42 -4.86 17.63
CA VAL A 85 5.44 -3.95 18.21
C VAL A 85 5.03 -3.40 19.57
N TYR A 86 3.75 -3.00 19.71
CA TYR A 86 3.27 -2.25 20.87
C TYR A 86 2.24 -3.01 21.73
N GLY A 87 1.79 -4.17 21.27
CA GLY A 87 0.76 -4.96 21.94
C GLY A 87 -0.66 -4.67 21.40
N ALA A 88 -1.50 -5.69 21.49
CA ALA A 88 -2.88 -5.61 20.98
C ALA A 88 -3.74 -4.59 21.75
N ASP A 89 -3.50 -4.45 23.03
CA ASP A 89 -4.29 -3.59 23.94
C ASP A 89 -4.13 -2.09 23.61
N THR A 90 -3.03 -1.69 22.96
CA THR A 90 -2.73 -0.30 22.61
C THR A 90 -3.05 0.05 21.16
N LEU A 91 -3.62 -0.88 20.39
CA LEU A 91 -3.83 -0.71 18.96
C LEU A 91 -4.61 0.56 18.62
N GLU A 92 -5.76 0.76 19.24
CA GLU A 92 -6.63 1.92 18.93
C GLU A 92 -5.97 3.24 19.33
N GLU A 93 -5.26 3.28 20.45
CA GLU A 93 -4.50 4.45 20.89
C GLU A 93 -3.40 4.80 19.90
N ASN A 94 -2.66 3.80 19.41
CA ASN A 94 -1.60 3.99 18.40
C ASN A 94 -2.17 4.47 17.07
N LEU A 95 -3.28 3.91 16.61
CA LEU A 95 -3.95 4.36 15.38
C LEU A 95 -4.43 5.81 15.51
N ASP A 96 -5.00 6.19 16.65
CA ASP A 96 -5.43 7.57 16.91
C ASP A 96 -4.26 8.54 16.94
N TYR A 97 -3.14 8.13 17.55
CA TYR A 97 -1.93 8.93 17.59
C TYR A 97 -1.34 9.17 16.19
N ILE A 98 -1.25 8.11 15.39
CA ILE A 98 -0.80 8.20 13.99
C ILE A 98 -1.74 9.10 13.17
N ALA A 99 -3.04 8.90 13.27
CA ALA A 99 -4.03 9.68 12.55
C ALA A 99 -3.95 11.18 12.89
N LYS A 100 -3.83 11.53 14.17
CA LYS A 100 -3.65 12.92 14.62
C LYS A 100 -2.39 13.56 14.03
N ALA A 101 -1.30 12.82 13.92
CA ALA A 101 -0.06 13.32 13.33
C ALA A 101 -0.17 13.53 11.82
N LEU A 102 -0.95 12.70 11.10
CA LEU A 102 -1.16 12.80 9.65
C LEU A 102 -2.14 13.91 9.27
N GLY A 103 -3.03 14.32 10.18
CA GLY A 103 -4.04 15.36 9.97
C GLY A 103 -5.46 14.81 9.76
N ASN A 104 -6.42 15.68 9.49
CA ASN A 104 -7.85 15.38 9.59
C ASN A 104 -8.50 15.06 8.22
N LYS A 105 -7.98 14.11 7.46
CA LYS A 105 -8.54 13.70 6.17
C LYS A 105 -9.38 12.42 6.28
N GLY A 106 -10.37 12.38 7.17
CA GLY A 106 -11.25 11.23 7.38
C GLY A 106 -12.04 11.34 8.66
N SER A 107 -13.00 10.42 8.86
CA SER A 107 -13.89 10.37 10.02
C SER A 107 -13.37 9.45 11.13
N THR A 108 -12.55 8.48 10.79
CA THR A 108 -11.94 7.53 11.72
C THR A 108 -10.42 7.49 11.53
N SER A 109 -9.70 7.03 12.54
CA SER A 109 -8.24 6.91 12.50
C SER A 109 -7.78 6.01 11.35
N ARG A 110 -8.46 4.88 11.13
CA ARG A 110 -8.17 3.98 10.00
C ARG A 110 -8.41 4.65 8.65
N GLU A 111 -9.48 5.42 8.50
CA GLU A 111 -9.77 6.16 7.27
C GLU A 111 -8.72 7.25 6.99
N ILE A 112 -8.27 7.98 8.01
CA ILE A 112 -7.22 9.00 7.87
C ILE A 112 -5.90 8.35 7.42
N ILE A 113 -5.50 7.24 8.04
CA ILE A 113 -4.28 6.51 7.69
C ILE A 113 -4.40 5.91 6.27
N ARG A 114 -5.55 5.35 5.92
CA ARG A 114 -5.84 4.82 4.58
C ARG A 114 -5.72 5.92 3.52
N ASN A 115 -6.27 7.10 3.76
CA ASN A 115 -6.16 8.24 2.87
C ASN A 115 -4.71 8.70 2.68
N TYR A 116 -3.88 8.63 3.71
CA TYR A 116 -2.45 8.88 3.59
C TYR A 116 -1.77 7.88 2.64
N PHE A 117 -2.03 6.58 2.81
CA PHE A 117 -1.46 5.56 1.92
C PHE A 117 -1.94 5.70 0.48
N LEU A 118 -3.22 6.01 0.27
CA LEU A 118 -3.79 6.19 -1.07
C LEU A 118 -3.22 7.39 -1.83
N ASN A 119 -2.90 8.49 -1.15
CA ASN A 119 -2.66 9.76 -1.82
C ASN A 119 -1.27 10.35 -1.61
N ASP A 120 -0.64 10.09 -0.46
CA ASP A 120 0.56 10.82 -0.05
C ASP A 120 1.79 9.91 0.18
N PHE A 121 1.61 8.68 0.66
CA PHE A 121 2.71 7.77 1.05
C PHE A 121 3.75 7.57 -0.05
N PHE A 122 3.32 7.21 -1.26
CA PHE A 122 4.26 6.94 -2.35
C PHE A 122 5.02 8.18 -2.80
N LYS A 123 4.39 9.34 -2.72
CA LYS A 123 5.04 10.63 -2.99
C LYS A 123 6.12 10.92 -1.94
N ASP A 124 5.81 10.72 -0.66
CA ASP A 124 6.77 10.90 0.43
C ASP A 124 7.93 9.89 0.31
N HIS A 125 7.62 8.64 -0.04
CA HIS A 125 8.61 7.62 -0.34
C HIS A 125 9.55 8.04 -1.48
N CYS A 126 9.03 8.51 -2.61
CA CYS A 126 9.83 9.02 -3.72
C CYS A 126 10.71 10.23 -3.34
N GLN A 127 10.27 11.06 -2.38
CA GLN A 127 11.08 12.17 -1.89
C GLN A 127 12.22 11.68 -0.99
N THR A 128 11.96 10.73 -0.11
CA THR A 128 12.95 10.15 0.79
C THR A 128 14.05 9.43 0.03
N TYR A 129 13.70 8.70 -1.03
CA TYR A 129 14.63 7.95 -1.88
C TYR A 129 15.05 8.73 -3.13
N SER A 130 15.04 10.06 -3.05
CA SER A 130 15.55 10.94 -4.09
C SER A 130 17.04 11.20 -3.89
N VAL A 131 17.83 11.01 -4.93
CA VAL A 131 19.28 11.28 -4.91
C VAL A 131 19.56 12.52 -5.75
N THR A 132 20.28 13.49 -5.18
CA THR A 132 20.65 14.73 -5.85
C THR A 132 21.46 14.42 -7.13
N GLY A 133 20.99 14.89 -8.27
CA GLY A 133 21.65 14.72 -9.57
C GLY A 133 21.34 13.43 -10.33
N SER A 134 20.73 12.42 -9.71
CA SER A 134 20.43 11.12 -10.36
C SER A 134 18.93 10.78 -10.44
N GLY A 135 18.08 11.65 -9.95
CA GLY A 135 16.63 11.46 -9.97
C GLY A 135 16.09 10.63 -8.79
N LYS A 136 14.80 10.32 -8.86
CA LYS A 136 14.10 9.51 -7.85
C LYS A 136 14.45 8.04 -8.05
N ARG A 137 14.71 7.35 -6.94
CA ARG A 137 15.00 5.91 -6.91
C ARG A 137 14.11 5.20 -5.91
N PRO A 138 12.79 5.14 -6.14
CA PRO A 138 11.90 4.42 -5.23
C PRO A 138 12.29 2.94 -5.19
N ILE A 139 12.19 2.35 -4.01
CA ILE A 139 12.41 0.92 -3.81
C ILE A 139 11.12 0.11 -3.90
N TYR A 140 9.98 0.78 -3.95
CA TYR A 140 8.68 0.19 -4.23
C TYR A 140 8.16 0.67 -5.57
N TRP A 141 7.45 -0.18 -6.27
CA TRP A 141 6.56 0.22 -7.36
C TRP A 141 5.14 0.35 -6.85
N LEU A 142 4.45 1.38 -7.35
CA LEU A 142 3.03 1.56 -7.17
C LEU A 142 2.31 1.20 -8.47
N PHE A 143 1.53 0.14 -8.42
CA PHE A 143 0.52 -0.16 -9.44
C PHE A 143 -0.73 0.66 -9.10
N ASP A 144 -1.22 1.46 -10.04
CA ASP A 144 -2.31 2.42 -9.82
C ASP A 144 -3.22 2.45 -11.04
N SER A 145 -4.47 2.04 -10.86
CA SER A 145 -5.48 2.03 -11.93
C SER A 145 -5.92 3.42 -12.34
N GLY A 146 -5.86 4.42 -11.45
CA GLY A 146 -6.18 5.79 -11.79
C GLY A 146 -6.99 6.55 -10.73
N LYS A 147 -7.74 7.54 -11.20
CA LYS A 147 -8.36 8.58 -10.35
C LYS A 147 -9.53 8.09 -9.48
N GLN A 148 -10.13 6.97 -9.83
CA GLN A 148 -11.24 6.41 -9.05
C GLN A 148 -10.75 5.58 -7.86
N ASN A 149 -9.43 5.34 -7.74
CA ASN A 149 -8.85 4.42 -6.77
C ASN A 149 -9.46 3.01 -6.86
N GLY A 150 -9.70 2.54 -8.07
CA GLY A 150 -10.27 1.21 -8.31
C GLY A 150 -9.31 0.11 -7.87
N PHE A 151 -8.01 0.30 -8.12
CA PHE A 151 -6.96 -0.61 -7.68
C PHE A 151 -5.65 0.12 -7.47
N LYS A 152 -5.03 -0.13 -6.32
CA LYS A 152 -3.63 0.23 -6.05
C LYS A 152 -2.95 -0.91 -5.30
N ALA A 153 -1.67 -1.12 -5.58
CA ALA A 153 -0.82 -2.04 -4.83
C ALA A 153 0.63 -1.58 -4.84
N LEU A 154 1.33 -1.84 -3.74
CA LEU A 154 2.77 -1.69 -3.64
C LEU A 154 3.44 -3.04 -3.88
N VAL A 155 4.60 -2.99 -4.54
CA VAL A 155 5.50 -4.13 -4.75
C VAL A 155 6.91 -3.70 -4.38
N TYR A 156 7.62 -4.50 -3.60
CA TYR A 156 9.03 -4.25 -3.26
C TYR A 156 9.93 -4.76 -4.38
N LEU A 157 10.71 -3.86 -5.00
CA LEU A 157 11.49 -4.15 -6.20
C LEU A 157 12.50 -5.28 -6.01
N HIS A 158 13.16 -5.35 -4.85
CA HIS A 158 14.15 -6.39 -4.58
C HIS A 158 13.57 -7.81 -4.43
N ARG A 159 12.24 -7.93 -4.26
CA ARG A 159 11.51 -9.21 -4.27
C ARG A 159 10.70 -9.42 -5.55
N TYR A 160 10.84 -8.53 -6.52
CA TYR A 160 10.15 -8.66 -7.81
C TYR A 160 10.66 -9.90 -8.56
N THR A 161 9.75 -10.60 -9.19
CA THR A 161 10.01 -11.73 -10.09
C THR A 161 9.26 -11.51 -11.42
N PRO A 162 9.63 -12.18 -12.51
CA PRO A 162 8.90 -12.08 -13.77
C PRO A 162 7.40 -12.44 -13.67
N ASP A 163 7.01 -13.19 -12.64
CA ASP A 163 5.61 -13.58 -12.40
C ASP A 163 4.82 -12.55 -11.56
N THR A 164 5.50 -11.58 -10.95
CA THR A 164 4.86 -10.62 -10.00
C THR A 164 3.67 -9.88 -10.62
N ILE A 165 3.79 -9.38 -11.86
CA ILE A 165 2.69 -8.67 -12.53
C ILE A 165 1.53 -9.62 -12.84
N GLY A 166 1.82 -10.86 -13.21
CA GLY A 166 0.82 -11.90 -13.44
C GLY A 166 0.03 -12.24 -12.18
N ASN A 167 0.73 -12.45 -11.08
CA ASN A 167 0.11 -12.74 -9.78
C ASN A 167 -0.72 -11.55 -9.28
N LEU A 168 -0.17 -10.34 -9.32
CA LEU A 168 -0.88 -9.11 -8.97
C LEU A 168 -2.19 -8.96 -9.77
N ARG A 169 -2.15 -9.26 -11.08
CA ARG A 169 -3.32 -9.19 -11.93
C ARG A 169 -4.38 -10.23 -11.54
N ILE A 170 -4.00 -11.48 -11.34
CA ILE A 170 -4.94 -12.60 -11.11
C ILE A 170 -5.45 -12.59 -9.66
N ASP A 171 -4.56 -12.47 -8.70
CA ASP A 171 -4.88 -12.68 -7.30
C ASP A 171 -5.46 -11.42 -6.63
N TYR A 172 -5.18 -10.24 -7.18
CA TYR A 172 -5.61 -8.95 -6.62
C TYR A 172 -6.54 -8.17 -7.55
N LEU A 173 -6.11 -7.80 -8.75
CA LEU A 173 -6.93 -6.97 -9.63
C LEU A 173 -8.23 -7.66 -10.05
N HIS A 174 -8.18 -8.92 -10.46
CA HIS A 174 -9.38 -9.69 -10.79
C HIS A 174 -10.24 -9.97 -9.55
N LYS A 175 -9.64 -10.15 -8.37
CA LYS A 175 -10.39 -10.29 -7.12
C LYS A 175 -11.15 -9.00 -6.80
N MET A 176 -10.52 -7.83 -6.97
CA MET A 176 -11.18 -6.53 -6.79
C MET A 176 -12.32 -6.31 -7.79
N GLN A 177 -12.18 -6.72 -9.04
CA GLN A 177 -13.28 -6.65 -10.01
C GLN A 177 -14.50 -7.45 -9.52
N ARG A 178 -14.29 -8.69 -9.06
CA ARG A 178 -15.37 -9.52 -8.49
C ARG A 178 -16.00 -8.92 -7.23
N VAL A 179 -15.20 -8.31 -6.36
CA VAL A 179 -15.67 -7.61 -5.16
C VAL A 179 -16.59 -6.45 -5.57
N TYR A 180 -16.17 -5.62 -6.51
CA TYR A 180 -17.00 -4.50 -7.00
C TYR A 180 -18.28 -4.98 -7.66
N GLU A 181 -18.25 -6.05 -8.46
CA GLU A 181 -19.47 -6.63 -9.05
C GLU A 181 -20.45 -7.09 -7.97
N SER A 182 -19.96 -7.79 -6.94
CA SER A 182 -20.76 -8.24 -5.82
C SER A 182 -21.36 -7.07 -5.02
N GLU A 183 -20.57 -6.05 -4.73
CA GLU A 183 -21.01 -4.85 -4.01
C GLU A 183 -22.03 -4.03 -4.82
N ILE A 184 -21.86 -3.92 -6.13
CA ILE A 184 -22.84 -3.26 -7.02
C ILE A 184 -24.19 -3.97 -6.95
N ASN A 185 -24.18 -5.30 -7.01
CA ASN A 185 -25.41 -6.10 -6.90
C ASN A 185 -26.05 -5.93 -5.52
N ARG A 186 -25.26 -5.92 -4.45
CA ARG A 186 -25.74 -5.67 -3.08
C ARG A 186 -26.38 -4.29 -2.95
N MET A 187 -25.77 -3.25 -3.55
CA MET A 187 -26.36 -1.89 -3.55
C MET A 187 -27.66 -1.84 -4.34
N GLN A 188 -27.75 -2.56 -5.47
CA GLN A 188 -29.00 -2.66 -6.23
C GLN A 188 -30.11 -3.31 -5.39
N ASP A 189 -29.81 -4.43 -4.74
CA ASP A 189 -30.76 -5.13 -3.88
C ASP A 189 -31.26 -4.26 -2.72
N MET A 190 -30.36 -3.49 -2.10
CA MET A 190 -30.74 -2.47 -1.08
C MET A 190 -31.68 -1.41 -1.66
N MET A 191 -31.44 -0.94 -2.87
CA MET A 191 -32.32 0.06 -3.53
C MET A 191 -33.68 -0.49 -3.82
N ASP A 192 -33.79 -1.78 -4.21
CA ASP A 192 -35.04 -2.42 -4.60
C ASP A 192 -35.91 -2.80 -3.38
N HIS A 193 -35.31 -3.04 -2.23
CA HIS A 193 -36.00 -3.55 -1.04
C HIS A 193 -36.09 -2.57 0.15
N SER A 194 -35.29 -1.47 0.16
CA SER A 194 -35.36 -0.51 1.26
C SER A 194 -36.55 0.43 1.11
N GLY A 195 -37.36 0.54 2.18
CA GLY A 195 -38.41 1.56 2.30
C GLY A 195 -37.90 2.95 2.73
N ASN A 196 -36.59 3.08 2.99
CA ASN A 196 -35.99 4.32 3.49
C ASN A 196 -35.30 5.10 2.35
N ALA A 197 -35.83 6.25 2.01
CA ALA A 197 -35.35 7.09 0.93
C ALA A 197 -33.89 7.54 1.12
N ARG A 198 -33.39 7.70 2.36
CA ARG A 198 -31.96 8.03 2.62
C ARG A 198 -31.04 6.86 2.33
N GLU A 199 -31.46 5.65 2.68
CA GLU A 199 -30.69 4.44 2.40
C GLU A 199 -30.62 4.18 0.89
N VAL A 200 -31.74 4.33 0.19
CA VAL A 200 -31.81 4.21 -1.27
C VAL A 200 -30.85 5.22 -1.95
N ALA A 201 -30.89 6.50 -1.52
CA ALA A 201 -30.01 7.52 -2.07
C ALA A 201 -28.52 7.23 -1.78
N ALA A 202 -28.19 6.76 -0.57
CA ALA A 202 -26.83 6.37 -0.21
C ALA A 202 -26.35 5.16 -1.03
N ALA A 203 -27.19 4.13 -1.17
CA ALA A 203 -26.91 2.95 -1.97
C ALA A 203 -26.69 3.29 -3.46
N SER A 204 -27.53 4.18 -4.02
CA SER A 204 -27.38 4.65 -5.39
C SER A 204 -26.04 5.35 -5.62
N LYS A 205 -25.67 6.29 -4.72
CA LYS A 205 -24.39 7.00 -4.82
C LYS A 205 -23.20 6.04 -4.70
N ARG A 206 -23.27 5.06 -3.78
CA ARG A 206 -22.23 4.05 -3.60
C ARG A 206 -22.12 3.15 -4.83
N LYS A 207 -23.23 2.70 -5.39
CA LYS A 207 -23.28 1.91 -6.63
C LYS A 207 -22.59 2.64 -7.79
N ASP A 208 -22.86 3.92 -7.99
CA ASP A 208 -22.24 4.73 -9.03
C ASP A 208 -20.72 4.84 -8.85
N LYS A 209 -20.24 4.99 -7.61
CA LYS A 209 -18.81 4.98 -7.29
C LYS A 209 -18.18 3.64 -7.65
N LEU A 210 -18.77 2.55 -7.17
CA LEU A 210 -18.29 1.18 -7.42
C LEU A 210 -18.26 0.84 -8.92
N ALA A 211 -19.26 1.28 -9.69
CA ALA A 211 -19.31 1.09 -11.13
C ALA A 211 -18.14 1.80 -11.86
N LYS A 212 -17.79 3.01 -11.41
CA LYS A 212 -16.63 3.75 -11.94
C LYS A 212 -15.32 3.05 -11.59
N GLN A 213 -15.18 2.54 -10.37
CA GLN A 213 -14.02 1.79 -9.91
C GLN A 213 -13.86 0.47 -10.68
N LEU A 214 -14.94 -0.27 -10.88
CA LEU A 214 -14.95 -1.49 -11.67
C LEU A 214 -14.52 -1.23 -13.13
N LYS A 215 -15.07 -0.17 -13.75
CA LYS A 215 -14.68 0.23 -15.09
C LYS A 215 -13.19 0.54 -15.17
N GLU A 216 -12.67 1.33 -14.24
CA GLU A 216 -11.26 1.69 -14.16
C GLU A 216 -10.37 0.44 -14.00
N CYS A 217 -10.77 -0.52 -13.14
CA CYS A 217 -10.05 -1.78 -12.97
C CYS A 217 -10.00 -2.61 -14.26
N ARG A 218 -11.09 -2.69 -15.02
CA ARG A 218 -11.14 -3.41 -16.30
C ARG A 218 -10.25 -2.77 -17.35
N GLU A 219 -10.31 -1.44 -17.48
CA GLU A 219 -9.43 -0.69 -18.40
C GLU A 219 -7.94 -0.82 -18.01
N TYR A 220 -7.66 -0.88 -16.72
CA TYR A 220 -6.31 -1.11 -16.21
C TYR A 220 -5.83 -2.53 -16.48
N ASP A 221 -6.70 -3.53 -16.31
CA ASP A 221 -6.41 -4.94 -16.62
C ASP A 221 -6.00 -5.13 -18.08
N GLU A 222 -6.71 -4.48 -19.01
CA GLU A 222 -6.36 -4.49 -20.44
C GLU A 222 -4.95 -3.91 -20.67
N LYS A 223 -4.61 -2.82 -19.96
CA LYS A 223 -3.29 -2.16 -20.09
C LYS A 223 -2.14 -3.02 -19.58
N ILE A 224 -2.32 -3.72 -18.45
CA ILE A 224 -1.23 -4.50 -17.84
C ILE A 224 -1.17 -5.95 -18.30
N SER A 225 -2.18 -6.44 -19.01
CA SER A 225 -2.24 -7.84 -19.45
C SER A 225 -1.03 -8.24 -20.30
N HIS A 226 -0.61 -7.40 -21.23
CA HIS A 226 0.57 -7.65 -22.07
C HIS A 226 1.89 -7.61 -21.27
N LEU A 227 1.97 -6.76 -20.23
CA LEU A 227 3.14 -6.71 -19.33
C LEU A 227 3.26 -8.00 -18.51
N ALA A 228 2.12 -8.51 -18.02
CA ALA A 228 2.06 -9.79 -17.33
C ALA A 228 2.56 -10.95 -18.20
N LEU A 229 2.12 -10.98 -19.47
CA LEU A 229 2.54 -12.00 -20.43
C LEU A 229 4.01 -11.87 -20.85
N SER A 230 4.55 -10.65 -20.83
CA SER A 230 5.95 -10.37 -21.21
C SER A 230 6.96 -10.86 -20.19
N ARG A 231 6.53 -11.20 -18.95
CA ARG A 231 7.40 -11.71 -17.88
C ARG A 231 8.69 -10.90 -17.75
N ILE A 232 8.54 -9.57 -17.59
CA ILE A 232 9.65 -8.62 -17.60
C ILE A 232 10.63 -8.98 -16.48
N GLU A 233 11.91 -9.09 -16.82
CA GLU A 233 13.01 -9.21 -15.86
C GLU A 233 13.54 -7.83 -15.50
N LEU A 234 13.89 -7.63 -14.22
CA LEU A 234 14.52 -6.42 -13.74
C LEU A 234 16.01 -6.68 -13.48
N ASP A 235 16.83 -5.76 -13.96
CA ASP A 235 18.24 -5.69 -13.61
C ASP A 235 18.41 -4.68 -12.46
N LEU A 236 18.51 -5.19 -11.24
CA LEU A 236 18.64 -4.36 -10.04
C LEU A 236 20.07 -3.84 -9.83
N ASP A 237 21.09 -4.47 -10.47
CA ASP A 237 22.48 -4.07 -10.35
C ASP A 237 22.79 -2.80 -11.15
N ASP A 238 22.16 -2.63 -12.30
CA ASP A 238 22.31 -1.41 -13.13
C ASP A 238 21.33 -0.28 -12.77
N GLY A 239 20.49 -0.51 -11.79
CA GLY A 239 19.67 0.46 -11.10
C GLY A 239 18.54 1.07 -11.94
N VAL A 240 18.16 2.28 -11.57
CA VAL A 240 16.96 3.00 -12.05
C VAL A 240 16.95 3.21 -13.57
N LYS A 241 18.10 3.38 -14.23
CA LYS A 241 18.16 3.69 -15.67
C LYS A 241 17.61 2.59 -16.56
N VAL A 242 17.86 1.34 -16.23
CA VAL A 242 17.43 0.20 -17.04
C VAL A 242 15.98 -0.15 -16.74
N ASN A 243 15.60 -0.18 -15.46
CA ASN A 243 14.31 -0.67 -15.03
C ASN A 243 13.15 0.30 -15.31
N TYR A 244 13.40 1.62 -15.30
CA TYR A 244 12.36 2.61 -15.60
C TYR A 244 12.14 2.92 -17.09
N ARG A 245 12.95 2.33 -17.96
CA ARG A 245 12.80 2.47 -19.42
C ARG A 245 12.08 1.30 -20.08
N LYS A 246 11.92 0.20 -19.35
CA LYS A 246 11.19 -0.99 -19.79
C LYS A 246 9.73 -0.90 -19.39
#